data_021b901b27b31bd2e5ea17a8a35ac027
#
_entry.id   021b901b27b31bd2e5ea17a8a35ac027
#
_cell.length_a   1.000
_cell.length_b   1.000
_cell.length_c   1.000
_cell.angle_alpha   90.00
_cell.angle_beta   90.00
_cell.angle_gamma   90.00
#
_symmetry.space_group_name_H-M   'P 1'
#
loop_
_entity.id
_entity.type
_entity.pdbx_description
1 polymer ?
#
loop_
_entity_poly.entity_id
_entity_poly.type
_entity_poly.pdbx_seq_one_letter_code
_entity_poly.pdbx_strand_id
1 'polypeptide(L)'
;MEWILRIAVAGEFIGHGMFALQGKEGWFKYFEFFGITNQETMVSILLVVGALDVLLAILVLIKPIRLAILWMAVWGLFTAMIRWPLGPDPIWDFVERWANWGAPLALYYLLKKDN
;
A
#
# COMPACT_ATOMS: atom_id res chain seq x y z
N MET A 1 -4.89 21.18 -4.20
CA MET A 1 -3.84 20.12 -4.37
C MET A 1 -3.86 19.11 -3.24
N GLU A 2 -3.90 19.55 -2.00
CA GLU A 2 -3.89 18.62 -0.86
C GLU A 2 -5.03 17.61 -0.91
N TRP A 3 -6.26 18.06 -1.16
CA TRP A 3 -7.41 17.15 -1.19
C TRP A 3 -7.37 16.17 -2.37
N ILE A 4 -6.80 16.58 -3.50
CA ILE A 4 -6.61 15.64 -4.62
C ILE A 4 -5.72 14.49 -4.18
N LEU A 5 -4.61 14.80 -3.53
CA LEU A 5 -3.69 13.79 -3.03
C LEU A 5 -4.28 12.94 -1.91
N ARG A 6 -5.04 13.57 -0.99
CA ARG A 6 -5.68 12.82 0.09
C ARG A 6 -6.69 11.81 -0.46
N ILE A 7 -7.51 12.22 -1.41
CA ILE A 7 -8.49 11.33 -2.03
C ILE A 7 -7.79 10.23 -2.83
N ALA A 8 -6.76 10.56 -3.60
CA ALA A 8 -6.03 9.58 -4.39
C ALA A 8 -5.34 8.55 -3.51
N VAL A 9 -4.67 8.99 -2.45
CA VAL A 9 -3.98 8.10 -1.51
C VAL A 9 -4.98 7.22 -0.77
N ALA A 10 -6.09 7.80 -0.30
CA ALA A 10 -7.13 7.04 0.38
C ALA A 10 -7.74 5.99 -0.55
N GLY A 11 -8.02 6.36 -1.80
CA GLY A 11 -8.58 5.43 -2.79
C GLY A 11 -7.67 4.25 -3.07
N GLU A 12 -6.38 4.52 -3.20
CA GLU A 12 -5.37 3.48 -3.39
C GLU A 12 -5.37 2.48 -2.23
N PHE A 13 -5.34 2.99 -1.00
CA PHE A 13 -5.26 2.14 0.18
C PHE A 13 -6.57 1.43 0.49
N ILE A 14 -7.71 2.05 0.21
CA ILE A 14 -9.02 1.37 0.30
C ILE A 14 -9.07 0.22 -0.71
N GLY A 15 -8.68 0.47 -1.95
CA GLY A 15 -8.71 -0.56 -2.99
C GLY A 15 -7.81 -1.75 -2.64
N HIS A 16 -6.56 -1.48 -2.28
CA HIS A 16 -5.62 -2.52 -1.87
C HIS A 16 -6.10 -3.23 -0.60
N GLY A 17 -6.61 -2.45 0.37
CA GLY A 17 -7.11 -3.00 1.63
C GLY A 17 -8.29 -3.94 1.41
N MET A 18 -9.22 -3.58 0.54
CA MET A 18 -10.37 -4.43 0.24
C MET A 18 -9.93 -5.73 -0.45
N PHE A 19 -9.00 -5.67 -1.40
CA PHE A 19 -8.46 -6.89 -2.01
C PHE A 19 -7.75 -7.77 -0.97
N ALA A 20 -7.01 -7.17 -0.06
CA ALA A 20 -6.32 -7.91 1.00
C ALA A 20 -7.34 -8.58 1.94
N LEU A 21 -8.38 -7.86 2.35
CA LEU A 21 -9.43 -8.41 3.21
C LEU A 21 -10.19 -9.56 2.54
N GLN A 22 -10.29 -9.52 1.21
CA GLN A 22 -10.93 -10.59 0.44
C GLN A 22 -9.98 -11.77 0.19
N GLY A 23 -8.73 -11.69 0.61
CA GLY A 23 -7.74 -12.74 0.43
C GLY A 23 -7.40 -12.97 -1.04
N LYS A 24 -7.08 -11.91 -1.79
CA LYS A 24 -6.88 -11.99 -3.23
C LYS A 24 -5.87 -13.07 -3.62
N GLU A 25 -6.35 -14.13 -4.28
CA GLU A 25 -5.51 -15.27 -4.65
C GLU A 25 -4.37 -14.90 -5.61
N GLY A 26 -4.58 -13.91 -6.46
CA GLY A 26 -3.55 -13.43 -7.38
C GLY A 26 -2.30 -12.90 -6.68
N TRP A 27 -2.38 -12.60 -5.39
CA TRP A 27 -1.24 -12.13 -4.60
C TRP A 27 -0.48 -13.26 -3.90
N PHE A 28 -1.02 -14.47 -3.91
CA PHE A 28 -0.36 -15.62 -3.24
C PHE A 28 1.00 -15.92 -3.84
N LYS A 29 1.20 -15.67 -5.13
CA LYS A 29 2.49 -15.89 -5.79
C LYS A 29 3.61 -15.10 -5.17
N TYR A 30 3.34 -13.93 -4.60
CA TYR A 30 4.37 -13.11 -3.95
C TYR A 30 4.82 -13.74 -2.65
N PHE A 31 3.87 -14.28 -1.87
CA PHE A 31 4.21 -15.02 -0.66
C PHE A 31 5.01 -16.28 -0.99
N GLU A 32 4.58 -17.01 -2.00
CA GLU A 32 5.26 -18.23 -2.43
C GLU A 32 6.69 -17.95 -2.87
N PHE A 33 6.89 -16.85 -3.57
CA PHE A 33 8.23 -16.43 -4.02
C PHE A 33 9.18 -16.23 -2.84
N PHE A 34 8.67 -15.77 -1.70
CA PHE A 34 9.46 -15.56 -0.49
C PHE A 34 9.43 -16.76 0.44
N GLY A 35 8.89 -17.90 0.01
CA GLY A 35 8.92 -19.14 0.78
C GLY A 35 7.73 -19.37 1.69
N ILE A 36 6.71 -18.51 1.67
CA ILE A 36 5.48 -18.70 2.44
C ILE A 36 4.49 -19.46 1.57
N THR A 37 4.22 -20.73 1.90
CA THR A 37 3.39 -21.61 1.08
C THR A 37 2.06 -21.98 1.72
N ASN A 38 1.88 -21.70 3.01
CA ASN A 38 0.64 -22.01 3.73
C ASN A 38 -0.41 -20.92 3.46
N GLN A 39 -1.51 -21.30 2.81
CA GLN A 39 -2.56 -20.35 2.44
C GLN A 39 -3.24 -19.70 3.66
N GLU A 40 -3.39 -20.43 4.76
CA GLU A 40 -3.95 -19.84 5.98
C GLU A 40 -3.07 -18.70 6.49
N THR A 41 -1.75 -18.87 6.44
CA THR A 41 -0.81 -17.82 6.82
C THR A 41 -0.91 -16.63 5.88
N MET A 42 -0.99 -16.87 4.56
CA MET A 42 -1.14 -15.80 3.57
C MET A 42 -2.40 -14.98 3.84
N VAL A 43 -3.53 -15.64 4.02
CA VAL A 43 -4.81 -14.97 4.28
C VAL A 43 -4.76 -14.20 5.59
N SER A 44 -4.17 -14.76 6.64
CA SER A 44 -4.03 -14.07 7.92
C SER A 44 -3.23 -12.80 7.80
N ILE A 45 -2.10 -12.84 7.07
CA ILE A 45 -1.27 -11.66 6.83
C ILE A 45 -2.07 -10.63 6.03
N LEU A 46 -2.78 -11.06 4.99
CA LEU A 46 -3.58 -10.16 4.16
C LEU A 46 -4.71 -9.50 4.95
N LEU A 47 -5.32 -10.22 5.91
CA LEU A 47 -6.34 -9.62 6.78
C LEU A 47 -5.77 -8.49 7.62
N VAL A 48 -4.58 -8.69 8.19
CA VAL A 48 -3.91 -7.65 9.00
C VAL A 48 -3.55 -6.46 8.12
N VAL A 49 -2.93 -6.72 6.96
CA VAL A 49 -2.54 -5.67 6.01
C VAL A 49 -3.77 -4.91 5.54
N GLY A 50 -4.84 -5.62 5.19
CA GLY A 50 -6.07 -5.00 4.70
C GLY A 50 -6.72 -4.11 5.73
N ALA A 51 -6.82 -4.57 6.98
CA ALA A 51 -7.37 -3.78 8.07
C ALA A 51 -6.53 -2.50 8.29
N LEU A 52 -5.21 -2.63 8.28
CA LEU A 52 -4.32 -1.48 8.44
C LEU A 52 -4.47 -0.49 7.28
N ASP A 53 -4.53 -0.99 6.05
CA ASP A 53 -4.66 -0.13 4.87
C ASP A 53 -5.97 0.67 4.89
N VAL A 54 -7.07 0.04 5.27
CA VAL A 54 -8.38 0.72 5.36
C VAL A 54 -8.35 1.78 6.48
N LEU A 55 -7.77 1.45 7.63
CA LEU A 55 -7.64 2.42 8.73
C LEU A 55 -6.79 3.61 8.32
N LEU A 56 -5.68 3.38 7.61
CA LEU A 56 -4.82 4.46 7.13
C LEU A 56 -5.54 5.33 6.11
N ALA A 57 -6.34 4.72 5.22
CA ALA A 57 -7.13 5.47 4.26
C ALA A 57 -8.13 6.41 4.93
N ILE A 58 -8.84 5.91 5.95
CA ILE A 58 -9.77 6.72 6.73
C ILE A 58 -9.03 7.85 7.43
N LEU A 59 -7.88 7.55 8.02
CA LEU A 59 -7.08 8.55 8.72
C LEU A 59 -6.63 9.68 7.79
N VAL A 60 -6.21 9.36 6.57
CA VAL A 60 -5.81 10.38 5.59
C VAL A 60 -6.97 11.32 5.26
N LEU A 61 -8.20 10.80 5.20
CA LEU A 61 -9.36 11.62 4.88
C LEU A 61 -9.80 12.50 6.05
N ILE A 62 -9.67 12.01 7.27
CA ILE A 62 -10.17 12.72 8.47
C ILE A 62 -9.09 13.58 9.09
N LYS A 63 -7.92 13.00 9.35
CA LYS A 63 -6.81 13.70 10.02
C LYS A 63 -5.48 13.18 9.47
N PRO A 64 -4.93 13.83 8.42
CA PRO A 64 -3.72 13.35 7.76
C PRO A 64 -2.49 13.57 8.64
N ILE A 65 -2.04 12.52 9.31
CA ILE A 65 -0.87 12.53 10.15
C ILE A 65 0.35 12.24 9.28
N ARG A 66 1.34 13.16 9.28
CA ARG A 66 2.51 13.05 8.39
C ARG A 66 3.26 11.73 8.56
N LEU A 67 3.43 11.27 9.79
CA LEU A 67 4.16 10.03 10.06
C LEU A 67 3.44 8.81 9.46
N ALA A 68 2.12 8.77 9.57
CA ALA A 68 1.32 7.71 8.97
C ALA A 68 1.42 7.74 7.44
N ILE A 69 1.40 8.92 6.86
CA ILE A 69 1.51 9.10 5.41
C ILE A 69 2.89 8.68 4.92
N LEU A 70 3.93 8.98 5.68
CA LEU A 70 5.27 8.50 5.36
C LEU A 70 5.33 6.97 5.34
N TRP A 71 4.68 6.32 6.31
CA TRP A 71 4.55 4.86 6.32
C TRP A 71 3.84 4.37 5.06
N MET A 72 2.77 5.05 4.64
CA MET A 72 2.04 4.68 3.43
C MET A 72 2.94 4.76 2.19
N ALA A 73 3.80 5.79 2.12
CA ALA A 73 4.76 5.90 1.03
C ALA A 73 5.77 4.75 1.03
N VAL A 74 6.32 4.43 2.19
CA VAL A 74 7.27 3.32 2.35
C VAL A 74 6.61 2.00 1.98
N TRP A 75 5.40 1.76 2.47
CA TRP A 75 4.65 0.54 2.17
C TRP A 75 4.32 0.44 0.68
N GLY A 76 3.91 1.56 0.07
CA GLY A 76 3.65 1.60 -1.37
C GLY A 76 4.88 1.25 -2.19
N LEU A 77 6.04 1.76 -1.80
CA LEU A 77 7.30 1.42 -2.45
C LEU A 77 7.64 -0.07 -2.27
N PHE A 78 7.50 -0.57 -1.04
CA PHE A 78 7.80 -1.97 -0.75
C PHE A 78 6.92 -2.91 -1.57
N THR A 79 5.61 -2.64 -1.64
CA THR A 79 4.69 -3.49 -2.41
C THR A 79 4.95 -3.41 -3.91
N ALA A 80 5.45 -2.27 -4.41
CA ALA A 80 5.90 -2.19 -5.80
C ALA A 80 7.15 -3.05 -6.01
N MET A 81 8.10 -3.01 -5.08
CA MET A 81 9.34 -3.79 -5.15
C MET A 81 9.12 -5.28 -5.01
N ILE A 82 8.06 -5.71 -4.32
CA ILE A 82 7.68 -7.12 -4.24
C ILE A 82 7.44 -7.69 -5.64
N ARG A 83 7.01 -6.88 -6.58
CA ARG A 83 6.83 -7.30 -7.97
C ARG A 83 8.15 -7.35 -8.70
N TRP A 84 8.98 -6.34 -8.54
CA TRP A 84 10.31 -6.23 -9.13
C TRP A 84 11.10 -5.17 -8.35
N PRO A 85 12.37 -5.34 -8.05
CA PRO A 85 13.25 -6.48 -8.40
C PRO A 85 13.17 -7.66 -7.43
N LEU A 86 12.42 -7.55 -6.33
CA LEU A 86 12.40 -8.57 -5.28
C LEU A 86 11.51 -9.78 -5.65
N GLY A 87 10.60 -9.63 -6.58
CA GLY A 87 9.62 -10.65 -6.92
C GLY A 87 9.69 -11.12 -8.37
N PRO A 88 8.72 -11.94 -8.78
CA PRO A 88 8.77 -12.65 -10.06
C PRO A 88 8.29 -11.87 -11.29
N ASP A 89 7.75 -10.66 -11.08
CA ASP A 89 7.11 -9.92 -12.16
C ASP A 89 8.13 -9.09 -12.96
N PRO A 90 7.80 -8.70 -14.19
CA PRO A 90 8.70 -7.84 -14.98
C PRO A 90 8.80 -6.42 -14.42
N ILE A 91 9.87 -5.72 -14.81
CA ILE A 91 10.14 -4.36 -14.33
C ILE A 91 8.95 -3.41 -14.53
N TRP A 92 8.15 -3.62 -15.56
CA TRP A 92 7.03 -2.72 -15.86
C TRP A 92 5.95 -2.76 -14.78
N ASP A 93 5.82 -3.86 -14.06
CA ASP A 93 4.90 -3.95 -12.93
C ASP A 93 5.35 -3.07 -11.77
N PHE A 94 6.66 -2.85 -11.64
CA PHE A 94 7.20 -1.89 -10.68
C PHE A 94 6.95 -0.45 -11.15
N VAL A 95 7.26 -0.17 -12.42
CA VAL A 95 7.14 1.19 -12.96
C VAL A 95 5.69 1.69 -12.92
N GLU A 96 4.71 0.84 -13.25
CA GLU A 96 3.31 1.26 -13.23
C GLU A 96 2.78 1.58 -11.84
N ARG A 97 3.50 1.17 -10.79
CA ARG A 97 3.10 1.41 -9.40
C ARG A 97 3.83 2.57 -8.74
N TRP A 98 4.54 3.37 -9.51
CA TRP A 98 5.27 4.50 -8.94
C TRP A 98 4.37 5.49 -8.20
N ALA A 99 3.13 5.68 -8.65
CA ALA A 99 2.18 6.55 -7.95
C ALA A 99 1.80 5.99 -6.56
N ASN A 100 1.90 4.68 -6.35
CA ASN A 100 1.56 4.06 -5.07
C ASN A 100 2.45 4.53 -3.93
N TRP A 101 3.69 4.92 -4.23
CA TRP A 101 4.56 5.54 -3.23
C TRP A 101 4.77 7.03 -3.49
N GLY A 102 4.69 7.45 -4.74
CA GLY A 102 4.90 8.85 -5.12
C GLY A 102 3.80 9.77 -4.62
N ALA A 103 2.54 9.33 -4.71
CA ALA A 103 1.42 10.15 -4.24
C ALA A 103 1.44 10.36 -2.71
N PRO A 104 1.59 9.31 -1.87
CA PRO A 104 1.72 9.54 -0.44
C PRO A 104 2.97 10.35 -0.08
N LEU A 105 4.08 10.14 -0.78
CA LEU A 105 5.29 10.91 -0.52
C LEU A 105 5.09 12.40 -0.85
N ALA A 106 4.43 12.71 -1.96
CA ALA A 106 4.10 14.07 -2.33
C ALA A 106 3.19 14.72 -1.27
N LEU A 107 2.20 13.98 -0.79
CA LEU A 107 1.31 14.46 0.27
C LEU A 107 2.10 14.74 1.55
N TYR A 108 3.03 13.85 1.90
CA TYR A 108 3.88 14.03 3.08
C TYR A 108 4.63 15.36 3.04
N TYR A 109 5.22 15.68 1.89
CA TYR A 109 5.97 16.94 1.75
C TYR A 109 5.05 18.16 1.64
N LEU A 110 3.84 17.98 1.19
CA LEU A 110 2.88 19.07 1.08
C LEU A 110 2.33 19.50 2.44
N LEU A 111 2.21 18.58 3.39
CA LEU A 111 1.68 18.86 4.71
C LEU A 111 2.72 19.56 5.58
N LYS A 112 2.24 20.37 6.53
CA LYS A 112 3.11 21.09 7.45
C LYS A 112 3.69 20.15 8.50
N LYS A 113 4.90 20.49 8.98
CA LYS A 113 5.65 19.64 9.91
C LYS A 113 4.94 19.38 11.24
N ASP A 114 4.12 20.29 11.71
CA ASP A 114 3.39 20.17 12.99
C ASP A 114 2.07 19.42 12.85
N ASN A 115 1.82 18.85 11.74
CA ASN A 115 0.61 18.09 11.46
C ASN A 115 0.58 16.73 12.16
#